data_5e7a1ab70ea9a2e4578eb200dab8c5ed
#
_entry.id   5e7a1ab70ea9a2e4578eb200dab8c5ed
#
_cell.length_a   1.000
_cell.length_b   1.000
_cell.length_c   1.000
_cell.angle_alpha   90.00
_cell.angle_beta   90.00
_cell.angle_gamma   90.00
#
_symmetry.space_group_name_H-M   'P 1'
#
loop_
_entity.id
_entity.type
_entity.pdbx_description
1 polymer ?
#
loop_
_entity_poly.entity_id
_entity_poly.type
_entity_poly.pdbx_seq_one_letter_code
_entity_poly.pdbx_strand_id
1 'polypeptide(L)'
;MKKISILLTLFLTFLLGACANTSSQTSGSTIDITLQITNKDQVNRQKVTANQGDNVMNILKAHHDIEEDNGLITKIDGIRQDTSTNTYWMYRVNGKLAEKGANDLKVSDGDEIEFYLETFE
;
A
#
# COMPACT_ATOMS: atom_id res chain seq x y z
N MET A 1 41.57 -58.51 -6.49
CA MET A 1 41.28 -58.00 -6.39
C MET A 1 40.92 -56.97 -6.09
N LYS A 2 40.54 -56.50 -6.08
CA LYS A 2 40.08 -55.66 -5.83
C LYS A 2 39.71 -54.56 -5.99
N LYS A 3 39.34 -54.19 -6.03
CA LYS A 3 39.02 -53.40 -6.22
C LYS A 3 38.21 -52.52 -6.17
N ILE A 4 37.85 -52.22 -6.19
CA ILE A 4 37.07 -51.52 -6.19
C ILE A 4 36.69 -50.56 -5.64
N SER A 5 36.33 -50.38 -5.44
CA SER A 5 35.92 -49.52 -4.88
C SER A 5 35.78 -48.36 -5.06
N ILE A 6 35.64 -48.00 -5.09
CA ILE A 6 35.60 -46.97 -5.33
C ILE A 6 34.72 -46.25 -5.65
N LEU A 7 34.31 -46.24 -5.74
CA LEU A 7 33.55 -45.67 -6.09
C LEU A 7 32.85 -44.94 -5.51
N LEU A 8 32.50 -44.91 -5.20
CA LEU A 8 31.79 -44.32 -4.65
C LEU A 8 31.83 -43.10 -4.44
N THR A 9 31.98 -42.75 -4.32
CA THR A 9 32.05 -41.66 -4.03
C THR A 9 31.47 -40.75 -4.62
N LEU A 10 31.29 -40.62 -5.03
CA LEU A 10 30.87 -39.75 -5.60
C LEU A 10 29.80 -39.21 -5.46
N PHE A 11 29.44 -39.24 -5.28
CA PHE A 11 28.41 -38.75 -5.24
C PHE A 11 28.12 -37.73 -4.56
N LEU A 12 27.94 -37.44 -4.36
CA LEU A 12 27.58 -36.62 -3.72
C LEU A 12 27.48 -35.41 -4.06
N THR A 13 27.39 -35.13 -4.11
CA THR A 13 27.36 -34.03 -4.40
C THR A 13 26.40 -33.39 -4.76
N PHE A 14 26.08 -33.27 -4.96
CA PHE A 14 25.22 -32.62 -5.36
C PHE A 14 24.47 -31.88 -4.74
N LEU A 15 24.01 -31.81 -4.52
CA LEU A 15 23.23 -31.23 -3.97
C LEU A 15 23.15 -30.00 -3.87
N LEU A 16 23.01 -29.59 -3.87
CA LEU A 16 22.92 -28.51 -3.69
C LEU A 16 22.30 -27.71 -4.25
N GLY A 17 22.10 -27.51 -4.49
CA GLY A 17 21.53 -26.73 -5.16
C GLY A 17 20.56 -26.07 -4.77
N ALA A 18 20.20 -26.08 -4.83
CA ALA A 18 19.27 -25.68 -4.54
C ALA A 18 19.00 -24.56 -4.16
N CYS A 19 18.77 -24.17 -3.97
CA CYS A 19 18.49 -23.22 -3.47
C CYS A 19 18.20 -22.18 -4.00
N ALA A 20 18.10 -21.91 -4.17
CA ALA A 20 17.90 -20.95 -4.59
C ALA A 20 17.06 -20.21 -4.82
N ASN A 21 16.80 -19.96 -4.94
CA ASN A 21 15.97 -19.27 -5.16
C ASN A 21 15.65 -18.17 -5.16
N THR A 22 15.42 -17.96 -5.06
CA THR A 22 14.99 -17.13 -4.99
C THR A 22 14.82 -16.08 -5.40
N SER A 23 14.59 -15.76 -5.60
CA SER A 23 14.28 -14.89 -5.93
C SER A 23 14.09 -13.91 -6.28
N SER A 24 14.00 -13.56 -6.39
CA SER A 24 13.78 -12.75 -6.76
C SER A 24 13.26 -11.77 -6.93
N GLN A 25 12.94 -11.50 -6.99
CA GLN A 25 12.30 -10.67 -7.18
C GLN A 25 12.48 -9.56 -7.28
N THR A 26 12.31 -9.08 -7.22
CA THR A 26 12.45 -8.21 -7.42
C THR A 26 11.87 -7.25 -7.49
N SER A 27 11.53 -6.86 -7.79
CA SER A 27 10.82 -5.94 -7.90
C SER A 27 10.68 -5.11 -6.91
N GLY A 28 10.34 -4.16 -6.81
CA GLY A 28 10.18 -3.21 -5.84
C GLY A 28 9.80 -3.79 -4.54
N SER A 29 10.19 -3.17 -3.49
CA SER A 29 9.79 -3.62 -2.18
C SER A 29 8.39 -3.10 -1.88
N THR A 30 7.71 -3.79 -1.01
CA THR A 30 6.40 -3.38 -0.54
C THR A 30 6.52 -2.69 0.80
N ILE A 31 5.52 -1.90 1.11
CA ILE A 31 5.42 -1.21 2.39
C ILE A 31 4.06 -1.50 2.98
N ASP A 32 3.96 -1.37 4.28
CA ASP A 32 2.70 -1.52 4.99
C ASP A 32 2.27 -0.17 5.53
N ILE A 33 1.01 0.16 5.28
CA ILE A 33 0.46 1.42 5.76
C ILE A 33 -0.90 1.14 6.40
N THR A 34 -1.42 2.12 7.11
CA THR A 34 -2.77 2.08 7.63
C THR A 34 -3.60 3.07 6.83
N LEU A 35 -4.74 2.61 6.33
CA LEU A 35 -5.66 3.47 5.59
C LEU A 35 -6.97 3.53 6.37
N GLN A 36 -7.40 4.74 6.67
CA GLN A 36 -8.62 4.95 7.44
C GLN A 36 -9.53 5.90 6.70
N ILE A 37 -10.79 5.52 6.60
CA ILE A 37 -11.84 6.37 6.04
C ILE A 37 -12.82 6.67 7.16
N THR A 38 -12.99 7.94 7.47
CA THR A 38 -13.88 8.36 8.53
C THR A 38 -15.05 9.13 7.93
N ASN A 39 -16.26 8.65 8.16
CA ASN A 39 -17.48 9.31 7.72
C ASN A 39 -18.37 9.48 8.93
N LYS A 40 -18.35 10.69 9.49
CA LYS A 40 -19.11 10.98 10.69
C LYS A 40 -18.73 10.02 11.81
N ASP A 41 -19.63 9.13 12.19
CA ASP A 41 -19.40 8.20 13.30
C ASP A 41 -18.81 6.87 12.84
N GLN A 42 -18.68 6.68 11.53
CA GLN A 42 -18.20 5.43 11.01
C GLN A 42 -16.73 5.55 10.65
N VAL A 43 -15.94 4.61 11.16
CA VAL A 43 -14.52 4.57 10.93
C VAL A 43 -14.18 3.22 10.33
N ASN A 44 -13.62 3.24 9.14
CA ASN A 44 -13.13 2.04 8.48
C ASN A 44 -11.60 2.14 8.47
N ARG A 45 -10.96 1.32 9.29
CA ARG A 45 -9.51 1.35 9.45
C ARG A 45 -8.96 0.00 9.07
N GLN A 46 -7.96 -0.03 8.19
CA GLN A 46 -7.40 -1.27 7.73
C GLN A 46 -5.91 -1.12 7.43
N LYS A 47 -5.18 -2.21 7.57
CA LYS A 47 -3.80 -2.26 7.13
C LYS A 47 -3.78 -2.73 5.70
N VAL A 48 -3.02 -2.04 4.87
CA VAL A 48 -2.91 -2.38 3.47
C VAL A 48 -1.45 -2.41 3.08
N THR A 49 -1.15 -3.22 2.07
CA THR A 49 0.19 -3.30 1.52
C THR A 49 0.23 -2.50 0.23
N ALA A 50 1.26 -1.73 0.06
CA ALA A 50 1.44 -0.90 -1.11
C ALA A 50 2.84 -1.09 -1.66
N ASN A 51 3.11 -0.54 -2.82
CA ASN A 51 4.45 -0.57 -3.39
C ASN A 51 5.19 0.67 -2.95
N GLN A 52 6.48 0.49 -2.71
CA GLN A 52 7.30 1.64 -2.39
C GLN A 52 7.25 2.62 -3.55
N GLY A 53 7.01 3.90 -3.25
CA GLY A 53 6.88 4.92 -4.26
C GLY A 53 5.46 5.22 -4.68
N ASP A 54 4.48 4.44 -4.22
CA ASP A 54 3.07 4.74 -4.50
C ASP A 54 2.68 6.05 -3.86
N ASN A 55 1.76 6.76 -4.50
CA ASN A 55 1.18 7.95 -3.92
C ASN A 55 -0.13 7.61 -3.21
N VAL A 56 -0.64 8.57 -2.45
CA VAL A 56 -1.86 8.37 -1.68
C VAL A 56 -3.04 7.99 -2.57
N MET A 57 -3.16 8.62 -3.74
CA MET A 57 -4.27 8.36 -4.64
C MET A 57 -4.25 6.91 -5.14
N ASN A 58 -3.06 6.41 -5.51
CA ASN A 58 -2.96 5.03 -5.99
C ASN A 58 -3.42 4.04 -4.94
N ILE A 59 -3.03 4.28 -3.71
CA ILE A 59 -3.39 3.39 -2.61
C ILE A 59 -4.89 3.46 -2.35
N LEU A 60 -5.42 4.66 -2.33
CA LEU A 60 -6.85 4.83 -2.08
C LEU A 60 -7.68 4.13 -3.16
N LYS A 61 -7.30 4.31 -4.42
CA LYS A 61 -8.04 3.68 -5.54
C LYS A 61 -7.91 2.17 -5.55
N ALA A 62 -6.83 1.64 -5.02
CA ALA A 62 -6.64 0.20 -4.98
C ALA A 62 -7.56 -0.48 -3.97
N HIS A 63 -8.05 0.26 -2.98
CA HIS A 63 -8.81 -0.32 -1.88
C HIS A 63 -10.21 0.22 -1.73
N HIS A 64 -10.54 1.30 -2.42
CA HIS A 64 -11.84 1.96 -2.30
C HIS A 64 -12.34 2.44 -3.64
N ASP A 65 -13.65 2.63 -3.73
CA ASP A 65 -14.29 3.15 -4.92
C ASP A 65 -14.23 4.68 -4.85
N ILE A 66 -13.51 5.29 -5.80
CA ILE A 66 -13.16 6.69 -5.73
C ILE A 66 -13.63 7.44 -6.97
N GLU A 67 -14.20 8.63 -6.76
CA GLU A 67 -14.37 9.60 -7.83
C GLU A 67 -13.51 10.81 -7.50
N GLU A 68 -12.89 11.37 -8.50
CA GLU A 68 -12.05 12.54 -8.34
C GLU A 68 -12.30 13.52 -9.47
N ASP A 69 -11.97 14.77 -9.21
CA ASP A 69 -12.05 15.83 -10.20
C ASP A 69 -10.75 16.61 -10.14
N ASN A 70 -9.94 16.51 -11.20
CA ASN A 70 -8.64 17.17 -11.26
C ASN A 70 -7.77 16.89 -10.04
N GLY A 71 -7.79 15.64 -9.60
CA GLY A 71 -6.97 15.23 -8.46
C GLY A 71 -7.61 15.46 -7.10
N LEU A 72 -8.77 16.07 -7.05
CA LEU A 72 -9.49 16.27 -5.79
C LEU A 72 -10.50 15.14 -5.62
N ILE A 73 -10.45 14.50 -4.48
CA ILE A 73 -11.38 13.42 -4.17
C ILE A 73 -12.76 14.00 -3.95
N THR A 74 -13.75 13.52 -4.68
CA THR A 74 -15.12 14.00 -4.55
C THR A 74 -16.05 12.97 -3.95
N LYS A 75 -15.67 11.69 -3.99
CA LYS A 75 -16.53 10.63 -3.48
C LYS A 75 -15.66 9.43 -3.08
N ILE A 76 -15.96 8.85 -1.93
CA ILE A 76 -15.29 7.64 -1.45
C ILE A 76 -16.39 6.66 -1.05
N ASP A 77 -16.37 5.45 -1.68
CA ASP A 77 -17.29 4.37 -1.37
C ASP A 77 -18.74 4.82 -1.33
N GLY A 78 -19.12 5.64 -2.32
CA GLY A 78 -20.50 6.10 -2.43
C GLY A 78 -20.82 7.33 -1.64
N ILE A 79 -19.89 7.82 -0.82
CA ILE A 79 -20.13 8.99 0.02
C ILE A 79 -19.49 10.19 -0.64
N ARG A 80 -20.34 11.11 -1.08
CA ARG A 80 -19.91 12.28 -1.85
C ARG A 80 -19.74 13.48 -0.95
N GLN A 81 -18.77 14.31 -1.29
CA GLN A 81 -18.69 15.62 -0.65
C GLN A 81 -19.97 16.42 -0.92
N ASP A 82 -20.23 17.42 -0.10
CA ASP A 82 -21.42 18.26 -0.24
C ASP A 82 -20.99 19.72 -0.30
N THR A 83 -20.86 20.22 -1.52
CA THR A 83 -20.38 21.59 -1.70
C THR A 83 -21.40 22.62 -1.25
N SER A 84 -22.68 22.26 -1.19
CA SER A 84 -23.72 23.18 -0.73
C SER A 84 -23.58 23.50 0.76
N THR A 85 -22.93 22.62 1.50
CA THR A 85 -22.67 22.83 2.93
C THR A 85 -21.19 23.02 3.21
N ASN A 86 -20.38 23.25 2.18
CA ASN A 86 -18.92 23.41 2.29
C ASN A 86 -18.27 22.21 2.96
N THR A 87 -18.74 21.02 2.62
CA THR A 87 -18.21 19.77 3.18
C THR A 87 -17.38 19.07 2.11
N TYR A 88 -16.13 18.80 2.44
CA TYR A 88 -15.18 18.25 1.47
C TYR A 88 -14.40 17.09 2.08
N TRP A 89 -13.94 16.19 1.21
CA TRP A 89 -13.01 15.14 1.62
C TRP A 89 -11.62 15.73 1.81
N MET A 90 -11.06 15.53 2.98
CA MET A 90 -9.72 15.97 3.34
C MET A 90 -8.94 14.76 3.80
N TYR A 91 -7.62 14.87 3.88
CA TYR A 91 -6.86 13.76 4.42
C TYR A 91 -5.67 14.23 5.25
N ARG A 92 -5.29 13.35 6.17
CA ARG A 92 -4.13 13.55 7.03
C ARG A 92 -3.16 12.41 6.82
N VAL A 93 -1.89 12.68 7.05
CA VAL A 93 -0.85 11.66 7.06
C VAL A 93 -0.18 11.77 8.42
N ASN A 94 -0.21 10.68 9.17
CA ASN A 94 0.36 10.62 10.51
C ASN A 94 -0.16 11.73 11.42
N GLY A 95 -1.46 12.00 11.29
CA GLY A 95 -2.14 12.98 12.14
C GLY A 95 -2.01 14.42 11.69
N LYS A 96 -1.30 14.68 10.60
CA LYS A 96 -1.10 16.04 10.11
C LYS A 96 -1.86 16.24 8.81
N LEU A 97 -2.50 17.39 8.68
CA LEU A 97 -3.19 17.74 7.45
C LEU A 97 -2.19 17.69 6.30
N ALA A 98 -2.59 17.03 5.22
CA ALA A 98 -1.71 16.89 4.06
C ALA A 98 -1.50 18.25 3.39
N GLU A 99 -0.27 18.48 2.95
CA GLU A 99 0.09 19.73 2.29
C GLU A 99 0.07 19.61 0.78
N LYS A 100 -0.16 18.41 0.27
CA LYS A 100 -0.19 18.13 -1.17
C LYS A 100 -1.44 17.34 -1.50
N GLY A 101 -1.83 17.39 -2.75
CA GLY A 101 -2.90 16.54 -3.24
C GLY A 101 -2.50 15.07 -3.18
N ALA A 102 -3.49 14.20 -3.18
CA ALA A 102 -3.25 12.77 -3.04
C ALA A 102 -2.42 12.19 -4.19
N ASN A 103 -2.47 12.81 -5.38
CA ASN A 103 -1.66 12.39 -6.51
C ASN A 103 -0.19 12.73 -6.33
N ASP A 104 0.11 13.70 -5.49
CA ASP A 104 1.47 14.24 -5.39
C ASP A 104 2.20 13.81 -4.14
N LEU A 105 1.50 13.18 -3.20
CA LEU A 105 2.12 12.78 -1.94
C LEU A 105 2.44 11.30 -1.96
N LYS A 106 3.72 10.98 -1.86
CA LYS A 106 4.16 9.58 -1.79
C LYS A 106 4.13 9.11 -0.36
N VAL A 107 3.81 7.83 -0.19
CA VAL A 107 3.71 7.26 1.14
C VAL A 107 4.98 6.51 1.50
N SER A 108 5.19 6.35 2.80
CA SER A 108 6.33 5.62 3.34
C SER A 108 5.82 4.51 4.24
N ASP A 109 6.66 3.51 4.44
CA ASP A 109 6.32 2.39 5.30
C ASP A 109 5.93 2.89 6.68
N GLY A 110 4.82 2.37 7.19
CA GLY A 110 4.32 2.74 8.51
C GLY A 110 3.42 3.95 8.54
N ASP A 111 3.22 4.62 7.41
CA ASP A 111 2.36 5.80 7.39
C ASP A 111 0.92 5.45 7.74
N GLU A 112 0.26 6.38 8.41
CA GLU A 112 -1.18 6.30 8.67
C GLU A 112 -1.87 7.40 7.87
N ILE A 113 -2.76 7.00 6.99
CA ILE A 113 -3.47 7.93 6.12
C ILE A 113 -4.94 7.90 6.51
N GLU A 114 -5.50 9.06 6.80
CA GLU A 114 -6.90 9.16 7.17
C GLU A 114 -7.62 10.12 6.25
N PHE A 115 -8.66 9.63 5.58
CA PHE A 115 -9.58 10.50 4.82
C PHE A 115 -10.82 10.76 5.67
N TYR A 116 -11.28 11.99 5.68
CA TYR A 116 -12.43 12.39 6.48
C TYR A 116 -13.15 13.53 5.79
N LEU A 117 -14.42 13.70 6.14
CA LEU A 117 -15.21 14.83 5.66
C LEU A 117 -15.08 15.99 6.64
N GLU A 118 -14.81 17.17 6.09
CA GLU A 118 -14.67 18.38 6.88
C GLU A 118 -15.64 19.43 6.37
N THR A 119 -16.37 20.04 7.28
CA THR A 119 -17.29 21.13 6.93
C THR A 119 -16.64 22.45 7.33
N PHE A 120 -16.51 23.33 6.38
CA PHE A 120 -15.93 24.66 6.62
C PHE A 120 -17.04 25.68 6.79
N GLU A 121 -16.83 26.61 7.72
CA GLU A 121 -17.82 27.64 7.98
C GLU A 121 -17.43 28.97 7.42
#